data_97157ce69abe0b630ad5099b7e139284
#
_entry.id   97157ce69abe0b630ad5099b7e139284
#
_cell.length_a   1.000
_cell.length_b   1.000
_cell.length_c   1.000
_cell.angle_alpha   90.00
_cell.angle_beta   90.00
_cell.angle_gamma   90.00
#
_symmetry.space_group_name_H-M   'P 1'
#
loop_
_entity.id
_entity.type
_entity.pdbx_description
1 polymer ?
#
loop_
_entity_poly.entity_id
_entity_poly.type
_entity_poly.pdbx_seq_one_letter_code
_entity_poly.pdbx_strand_id
1 'polypeptide(L)'
;VQKQVATLDYCMTFQVTNNKALELADRATALAPEGMSHCFFTNSGSESVDPALKIALGYHRARGEGNRTRLIGREKGYHGVNFGGMSVGGIVPNRKVFSAAMIPGVDHLRHTLDIERNAFSRGLPKHGIELAEDLERLCTLHDGSNIAAVIVEPVAGSAGVIPPPPGYLERLREICDKHGILLIFDEVITAFGRIGHPFGAHRFNVTPDIITSAKGLTTGVIPMGAVFVRDGIYDAFMNGPDHMIEIFHGYTYSGHAVAAAAGVATLGVYEEEGTFEQSAALEQHFEDLLHSFADHPHVIDVRNFGLLGAVEMAPREGSPGARGAEAHKKCFWDENIVVRAGMDTLQFSPFLNSDPDEMTQSFEAVRRVMDTLE
;
A
#
# COMPACT_ATOMS: atom_id res chain seq x y z
N VAL A 1 -0.31 9.70 23.64
CA VAL A 1 0.80 10.58 23.24
C VAL A 1 1.27 11.44 24.41
N GLN A 2 0.44 12.33 24.98
CA GLN A 2 0.85 13.26 26.07
C GLN A 2 1.47 12.52 27.27
N LYS A 3 0.85 11.43 27.75
CA LYS A 3 1.38 10.61 28.82
C LYS A 3 2.75 10.02 28.47
N GLN A 4 2.95 9.56 27.23
CA GLN A 4 4.21 8.98 26.78
C GLN A 4 5.33 10.03 26.69
N VAL A 5 5.03 11.22 26.15
CA VAL A 5 6.01 12.34 26.12
C VAL A 5 6.47 12.71 27.54
N ALA A 6 5.56 12.71 28.52
CA ALA A 6 5.90 13.02 29.90
C ALA A 6 6.69 11.90 30.62
N THR A 7 6.62 10.65 30.12
CA THR A 7 7.29 9.49 30.74
C THR A 7 8.63 9.17 30.07
N LEU A 8 8.63 9.08 28.75
CA LEU A 8 9.80 8.81 27.91
C LEU A 8 9.49 9.37 26.52
N ASP A 9 10.04 10.52 26.20
CA ASP A 9 9.89 11.20 24.92
C ASP A 9 10.68 10.50 23.82
N TYR A 10 11.95 10.18 24.08
CA TYR A 10 12.84 9.49 23.15
C TYR A 10 13.78 8.52 23.88
N CYS A 11 14.07 7.42 23.22
CA CYS A 11 15.13 6.49 23.56
C CYS A 11 15.77 6.03 22.25
N MET A 12 17.10 6.04 22.17
CA MET A 12 17.78 5.47 21.01
C MET A 12 17.46 3.99 20.88
N THR A 13 17.39 3.49 19.63
CA THR A 13 17.02 2.09 19.34
C THR A 13 18.20 1.25 18.83
N PHE A 14 19.43 1.78 18.94
CA PHE A 14 20.65 1.02 18.68
C PHE A 14 21.10 0.33 19.97
N GLN A 15 21.11 -1.00 19.98
CA GLN A 15 21.47 -1.87 21.11
C GLN A 15 20.51 -1.84 22.32
N VAL A 16 19.49 -1.01 22.29
CA VAL A 16 18.44 -0.92 23.31
C VAL A 16 17.08 -0.73 22.62
N THR A 17 16.00 -0.93 23.35
CA THR A 17 14.66 -0.65 22.88
C THR A 17 13.80 -0.06 23.99
N ASN A 18 12.55 0.24 23.71
CA ASN A 18 11.59 0.74 24.71
C ASN A 18 10.34 -0.16 24.74
N ASN A 19 9.68 -0.16 25.90
CA ASN A 19 8.52 -1.02 26.14
C ASN A 19 7.37 -0.78 25.14
N LYS A 20 7.18 0.47 24.66
CA LYS A 20 6.11 0.77 23.71
C LYS A 20 6.38 0.21 22.32
N ALA A 21 7.63 0.20 21.89
CA ALA A 21 8.00 -0.46 20.64
C ALA A 21 7.77 -1.98 20.70
N LEU A 22 8.12 -2.62 21.82
CA LEU A 22 7.83 -4.06 22.03
C LEU A 22 6.32 -4.34 22.06
N GLU A 23 5.57 -3.57 22.84
CA GLU A 23 4.10 -3.71 22.93
C GLU A 23 3.43 -3.51 21.56
N LEU A 24 3.89 -2.52 20.77
CA LEU A 24 3.37 -2.32 19.43
C LEU A 24 3.75 -3.47 18.50
N ALA A 25 4.98 -3.99 18.59
CA ALA A 25 5.40 -5.12 17.79
C ALA A 25 4.51 -6.35 18.03
N ASP A 26 4.30 -6.71 19.30
CA ASP A 26 3.44 -7.85 19.68
C ASP A 26 2.00 -7.67 19.13
N ARG A 27 1.41 -6.49 19.33
CA ARG A 27 0.04 -6.23 18.89
C ARG A 27 -0.10 -6.16 17.37
N ALA A 28 0.86 -5.55 16.68
CA ALA A 28 0.81 -5.39 15.24
C ALA A 28 1.06 -6.73 14.51
N THR A 29 2.00 -7.55 15.00
CA THR A 29 2.25 -8.87 14.44
C THR A 29 1.11 -9.86 14.73
N ALA A 30 0.39 -9.72 15.85
CA ALA A 30 -0.81 -10.49 16.12
C ALA A 30 -1.94 -10.25 15.10
N LEU A 31 -1.95 -9.09 14.42
CA LEU A 31 -2.88 -8.79 13.33
C LEU A 31 -2.37 -9.23 11.95
N ALA A 32 -1.07 -9.54 11.82
CA ALA A 32 -0.46 -9.94 10.56
C ALA A 32 -0.86 -11.38 10.17
N PRO A 33 -0.69 -11.78 8.90
CA PRO A 33 -0.88 -13.16 8.49
C PRO A 33 -0.02 -14.14 9.31
N GLU A 34 -0.52 -15.37 9.50
CA GLU A 34 0.18 -16.43 10.21
C GLU A 34 1.60 -16.62 9.66
N GLY A 35 2.58 -16.79 10.56
CA GLY A 35 3.99 -16.94 10.23
C GLY A 35 4.72 -15.62 9.95
N MET A 36 4.12 -14.47 10.25
CA MET A 36 4.73 -13.13 10.17
C MET A 36 4.85 -12.50 11.57
N SER A 37 5.68 -13.11 12.43
CA SER A 37 5.79 -12.70 13.85
C SER A 37 6.85 -11.63 14.12
N HIS A 38 7.51 -11.09 13.08
CA HIS A 38 8.57 -10.09 13.21
C HIS A 38 8.25 -8.83 12.42
N CYS A 39 8.52 -7.67 13.03
CA CYS A 39 8.39 -6.39 12.35
C CYS A 39 9.59 -5.48 12.59
N PHE A 40 9.91 -4.67 11.57
CA PHE A 40 10.92 -3.64 11.60
C PHE A 40 10.24 -2.28 11.48
N PHE A 41 10.41 -1.39 12.48
CA PHE A 41 9.77 -0.07 12.47
C PHE A 41 10.55 0.96 11.66
N THR A 42 9.80 1.83 11.00
CA THR A 42 10.26 2.96 10.20
C THR A 42 9.45 4.22 10.53
N ASN A 43 9.69 5.34 9.83
CA ASN A 43 8.99 6.59 10.12
C ASN A 43 7.97 6.97 9.02
N SER A 44 7.89 6.21 7.95
CA SER A 44 6.96 6.45 6.85
C SER A 44 6.83 5.23 5.94
N GLY A 45 5.83 5.22 5.05
CA GLY A 45 5.71 4.18 4.02
C GLY A 45 6.88 4.16 3.04
N SER A 46 7.43 5.34 2.67
CA SER A 46 8.63 5.40 1.82
C SER A 46 9.84 4.74 2.48
N GLU A 47 9.99 4.94 3.79
CA GLU A 47 11.02 4.26 4.56
C GLU A 47 10.71 2.78 4.80
N SER A 48 9.46 2.35 4.77
CA SER A 48 9.13 0.92 4.89
C SER A 48 9.51 0.13 3.64
N VAL A 49 9.36 0.72 2.46
CA VAL A 49 9.69 0.05 1.19
C VAL A 49 11.19 -0.21 1.06
N ASP A 50 12.04 0.78 1.32
CA ASP A 50 13.49 0.60 1.14
C ASP A 50 14.08 -0.52 2.02
N PRO A 51 13.77 -0.64 3.35
CA PRO A 51 14.13 -1.81 4.13
C PRO A 51 13.54 -3.12 3.62
N ALA A 52 12.29 -3.14 3.14
CA ALA A 52 11.71 -4.36 2.58
C ALA A 52 12.53 -4.89 1.40
N LEU A 53 12.93 -4.00 0.48
CA LEU A 53 13.80 -4.36 -0.64
C LEU A 53 15.20 -4.80 -0.16
N LYS A 54 15.78 -4.12 0.83
CA LYS A 54 17.07 -4.50 1.41
C LYS A 54 17.02 -5.83 2.17
N ILE A 55 15.94 -6.08 2.90
CA ILE A 55 15.71 -7.38 3.58
C ILE A 55 15.64 -8.49 2.54
N ALA A 56 14.92 -8.29 1.44
CA ALA A 56 14.85 -9.28 0.37
C ALA A 56 16.21 -9.61 -0.23
N LEU A 57 17.02 -8.59 -0.54
CA LEU A 57 18.39 -8.78 -1.04
C LEU A 57 19.29 -9.45 0.01
N GLY A 58 19.19 -9.00 1.27
CA GLY A 58 19.96 -9.54 2.39
C GLY A 58 19.63 -11.01 2.69
N TYR A 59 18.36 -11.37 2.63
CA TYR A 59 17.87 -12.73 2.81
C TYR A 59 18.51 -13.70 1.81
N HIS A 60 18.46 -13.37 0.53
CA HIS A 60 19.08 -14.20 -0.50
C HIS A 60 20.60 -14.31 -0.30
N ARG A 61 21.25 -13.21 0.06
CA ARG A 61 22.68 -13.22 0.37
C ARG A 61 23.00 -14.10 1.58
N ALA A 62 22.23 -14.04 2.65
CA ALA A 62 22.41 -14.87 3.85
C ALA A 62 22.30 -16.38 3.53
N ARG A 63 21.50 -16.74 2.53
CA ARG A 63 21.33 -18.10 2.04
C ARG A 63 22.35 -18.54 1.00
N GLY A 64 23.34 -17.71 0.67
CA GLY A 64 24.33 -18.00 -0.37
C GLY A 64 23.85 -17.74 -1.80
N GLU A 65 22.68 -17.13 -1.99
CA GLU A 65 22.08 -16.79 -3.28
C GLU A 65 22.29 -15.30 -3.64
N GLY A 66 23.47 -14.76 -3.37
CA GLY A 66 23.79 -13.33 -3.54
C GLY A 66 23.75 -12.79 -4.97
N ASN A 67 23.55 -13.66 -5.96
CA ASN A 67 23.27 -13.31 -7.36
C ASN A 67 21.82 -12.83 -7.59
N ARG A 68 20.90 -13.12 -6.69
CA ARG A 68 19.51 -12.60 -6.74
C ARG A 68 19.49 -11.12 -6.37
N THR A 69 19.62 -10.26 -7.36
CA THR A 69 19.71 -8.80 -7.15
C THR A 69 18.66 -8.01 -7.92
N ARG A 70 17.95 -8.66 -8.84
CA ARG A 70 16.92 -8.01 -9.65
C ARG A 70 15.63 -7.86 -8.85
N LEU A 71 15.00 -6.68 -8.97
CA LEU A 71 13.73 -6.35 -8.34
C LEU A 71 12.67 -6.13 -9.40
N ILE A 72 11.46 -6.56 -9.14
CA ILE A 72 10.33 -6.40 -10.05
C ILE A 72 9.26 -5.55 -9.37
N GLY A 73 8.86 -4.45 -10.00
CA GLY A 73 7.72 -3.64 -9.61
C GLY A 73 6.53 -3.84 -10.55
N ARG A 74 5.60 -2.88 -10.53
CA ARG A 74 4.45 -2.87 -11.44
C ARG A 74 4.25 -1.45 -12.00
N GLU A 75 3.93 -1.34 -13.28
CA GLU A 75 3.49 -0.09 -13.90
C GLU A 75 2.34 0.52 -13.08
N LYS A 76 2.28 1.84 -12.96
CA LYS A 76 1.34 2.58 -12.11
C LYS A 76 1.46 2.27 -10.60
N GLY A 77 2.37 1.41 -10.14
CA GLY A 77 2.63 1.18 -8.73
C GLY A 77 3.25 2.40 -8.06
N TYR A 78 2.87 2.67 -6.80
CA TYR A 78 3.46 3.72 -5.97
C TYR A 78 4.03 3.12 -4.70
N HIS A 79 5.35 3.26 -4.55
CA HIS A 79 6.08 2.68 -3.42
C HIS A 79 6.92 3.72 -2.66
N GLY A 80 6.42 4.95 -2.60
CA GLY A 80 7.10 6.05 -1.91
C GLY A 80 8.05 6.83 -2.81
N VAL A 81 8.87 7.69 -2.17
CA VAL A 81 9.70 8.71 -2.85
C VAL A 81 11.20 8.51 -2.65
N ASN A 82 11.63 7.50 -1.90
CA ASN A 82 13.02 7.11 -1.81
C ASN A 82 13.46 6.42 -3.11
N PHE A 83 14.76 6.39 -3.39
CA PHE A 83 15.27 5.84 -4.66
C PHE A 83 14.89 4.38 -4.88
N GLY A 84 14.87 3.53 -3.84
CA GLY A 84 14.38 2.17 -3.93
C GLY A 84 12.92 2.10 -4.35
N GLY A 85 12.06 2.78 -3.60
CA GLY A 85 10.62 2.83 -3.86
C GLY A 85 10.27 3.44 -5.23
N MET A 86 10.96 4.52 -5.65
CA MET A 86 10.79 5.11 -6.98
C MET A 86 11.25 4.16 -8.10
N SER A 87 12.30 3.37 -7.87
CA SER A 87 12.83 2.46 -8.88
C SER A 87 11.86 1.33 -9.19
N VAL A 88 11.25 0.73 -8.16
CA VAL A 88 10.22 -0.31 -8.32
C VAL A 88 8.83 0.28 -8.59
N GLY A 89 8.61 1.57 -8.34
CA GLY A 89 7.38 2.28 -8.67
C GLY A 89 7.21 2.47 -10.19
N GLY A 90 5.96 2.63 -10.65
CA GLY A 90 5.59 2.75 -12.06
C GLY A 90 4.87 4.06 -12.42
N ILE A 91 4.82 5.05 -11.50
CA ILE A 91 4.20 6.35 -11.76
C ILE A 91 5.21 7.28 -12.45
N VAL A 92 4.98 7.58 -13.71
CA VAL A 92 5.90 8.33 -14.58
C VAL A 92 6.36 9.68 -14.00
N PRO A 93 5.48 10.57 -13.47
CA PRO A 93 5.93 11.83 -12.88
C PRO A 93 6.97 11.68 -11.77
N ASN A 94 6.87 10.64 -10.93
CA ASN A 94 7.83 10.39 -9.84
C ASN A 94 9.21 9.98 -10.38
N ARG A 95 9.25 9.30 -11.52
CA ARG A 95 10.46 8.73 -12.11
C ARG A 95 11.18 9.70 -13.04
N LYS A 96 10.44 10.55 -13.77
CA LYS A 96 10.91 11.35 -14.90
C LYS A 96 12.16 12.18 -14.60
N VAL A 97 12.19 12.86 -13.45
CA VAL A 97 13.29 13.75 -13.08
C VAL A 97 14.53 12.99 -12.59
N PHE A 98 14.30 11.82 -11.97
CA PHE A 98 15.35 11.04 -11.30
C PHE A 98 15.78 9.79 -12.08
N SER A 99 15.35 9.64 -13.33
CA SER A 99 15.53 8.41 -14.12
C SER A 99 16.98 7.93 -14.19
N ALA A 100 17.95 8.84 -14.27
CA ALA A 100 19.38 8.50 -14.33
C ALA A 100 19.97 7.97 -13.00
N ALA A 101 19.28 8.19 -11.88
CA ALA A 101 19.71 7.77 -10.54
C ALA A 101 18.92 6.59 -10.00
N MET A 102 18.08 5.97 -10.80
CA MET A 102 17.30 4.77 -10.40
C MET A 102 18.23 3.59 -10.14
N ILE A 103 17.80 2.71 -9.24
CA ILE A 103 18.52 1.47 -8.95
C ILE A 103 18.55 0.60 -10.22
N PRO A 104 19.72 0.11 -10.64
CA PRO A 104 19.82 -0.77 -11.81
C PRO A 104 19.21 -2.14 -11.51
N GLY A 105 18.81 -2.87 -12.57
CA GLY A 105 18.28 -4.22 -12.43
C GLY A 105 16.82 -4.26 -11.94
N VAL A 106 16.03 -3.25 -12.27
CA VAL A 106 14.59 -3.21 -11.98
C VAL A 106 13.79 -3.34 -13.28
N ASP A 107 12.80 -4.24 -13.26
CA ASP A 107 11.79 -4.39 -14.31
C ASP A 107 10.38 -4.18 -13.75
N HIS A 108 9.38 -4.11 -14.63
CA HIS A 108 8.01 -3.87 -14.24
C HIS A 108 7.05 -4.85 -14.93
N LEU A 109 6.10 -5.36 -14.16
CA LEU A 109 4.89 -6.00 -14.66
C LEU A 109 3.99 -4.93 -15.29
N ARG A 110 3.16 -5.29 -16.27
CA ARG A 110 2.10 -4.42 -16.74
C ARG A 110 1.07 -4.17 -15.62
N HIS A 111 0.44 -2.99 -15.65
CA HIS A 111 -0.66 -2.67 -14.73
C HIS A 111 -1.94 -3.44 -15.08
N THR A 112 -2.84 -3.57 -14.11
CA THR A 112 -4.12 -4.30 -14.27
C THR A 112 -5.31 -3.39 -14.63
N LEU A 113 -5.10 -2.09 -14.83
CA LEU A 113 -6.17 -1.19 -15.29
C LEU A 113 -6.49 -1.47 -16.75
N ASP A 114 -7.74 -1.82 -17.02
CA ASP A 114 -8.25 -2.12 -18.37
C ASP A 114 -9.69 -1.59 -18.48
N ILE A 115 -9.81 -0.33 -18.85
CA ILE A 115 -11.11 0.34 -18.97
C ILE A 115 -11.94 -0.25 -20.11
N GLU A 116 -11.30 -0.74 -21.18
CA GLU A 116 -12.03 -1.28 -22.32
C GLU A 116 -12.84 -2.55 -21.95
N ARG A 117 -12.29 -3.41 -21.08
CA ARG A 117 -12.93 -4.67 -20.69
C ARG A 117 -13.62 -4.62 -19.32
N ASN A 118 -13.22 -3.69 -18.44
CA ASN A 118 -13.56 -3.70 -17.03
C ASN A 118 -14.19 -2.40 -16.52
N ALA A 119 -14.54 -1.42 -17.39
CA ALA A 119 -15.17 -0.18 -16.94
C ALA A 119 -16.40 -0.46 -16.08
N PHE A 120 -16.60 0.38 -15.07
CA PHE A 120 -17.72 0.32 -14.12
C PHE A 120 -17.81 -0.99 -13.33
N SER A 121 -16.68 -1.68 -13.12
CA SER A 121 -16.66 -2.88 -12.28
C SER A 121 -16.93 -2.53 -10.82
N ARG A 122 -17.89 -3.24 -10.22
CA ARG A 122 -18.15 -3.22 -8.77
C ARG A 122 -17.24 -4.25 -8.09
N GLY A 123 -16.34 -3.79 -7.22
CA GLY A 123 -15.32 -4.62 -6.62
C GLY A 123 -14.24 -5.09 -7.63
N LEU A 124 -13.95 -6.39 -7.65
CA LEU A 124 -12.88 -6.93 -8.48
C LEU A 124 -13.26 -6.96 -9.97
N PRO A 125 -12.39 -6.48 -10.89
CA PRO A 125 -12.63 -6.52 -12.33
C PRO A 125 -12.56 -7.96 -12.86
N LYS A 126 -13.33 -8.28 -13.90
CA LYS A 126 -13.46 -9.66 -14.42
C LYS A 126 -12.27 -10.14 -15.26
N HIS A 127 -11.57 -9.22 -15.92
CA HIS A 127 -10.54 -9.54 -16.92
C HIS A 127 -9.16 -9.06 -16.48
N GLY A 128 -8.10 -9.78 -16.88
CA GLY A 128 -6.72 -9.36 -16.67
C GLY A 128 -5.87 -10.31 -15.83
N ILE A 129 -6.37 -11.48 -15.43
CA ILE A 129 -5.57 -12.50 -14.71
C ILE A 129 -4.33 -12.90 -15.51
N GLU A 130 -4.42 -12.92 -16.83
CA GLU A 130 -3.32 -13.23 -17.75
C GLU A 130 -2.11 -12.28 -17.61
N LEU A 131 -2.30 -11.11 -17.03
CA LEU A 131 -1.22 -10.14 -16.78
C LEU A 131 -0.24 -10.62 -15.69
N ALA A 132 -0.63 -11.57 -14.85
CA ALA A 132 0.28 -12.19 -13.90
C ALA A 132 1.40 -12.99 -14.60
N GLU A 133 1.16 -13.50 -15.82
CA GLU A 133 2.16 -14.23 -16.60
C GLU A 133 3.33 -13.34 -17.08
N ASP A 134 3.23 -12.02 -16.94
CA ASP A 134 4.38 -11.14 -17.16
C ASP A 134 5.55 -11.49 -16.24
N LEU A 135 5.27 -11.97 -15.02
CA LEU A 135 6.33 -12.41 -14.11
C LEU A 135 7.03 -13.67 -14.65
N GLU A 136 6.29 -14.65 -15.17
CA GLU A 136 6.89 -15.86 -15.79
C GLU A 136 7.74 -15.48 -17.03
N ARG A 137 7.26 -14.51 -17.83
CA ARG A 137 8.04 -13.97 -18.96
C ARG A 137 9.35 -13.32 -18.50
N LEU A 138 9.34 -12.54 -17.40
CA LEU A 138 10.54 -11.92 -16.83
C LEU A 138 11.47 -12.98 -16.23
N CYS A 139 10.93 -14.02 -15.59
CA CYS A 139 11.72 -15.17 -15.14
C CYS A 139 12.42 -15.89 -16.30
N THR A 140 11.76 -16.02 -17.43
CA THR A 140 12.37 -16.61 -18.64
C THR A 140 13.46 -15.70 -19.22
N LEU A 141 13.23 -14.38 -19.25
CA LEU A 141 14.16 -13.40 -19.83
C LEU A 141 15.43 -13.25 -19.01
N HIS A 142 15.31 -13.21 -17.68
CA HIS A 142 16.41 -12.87 -16.79
C HIS A 142 16.98 -14.05 -16.02
N ASP A 143 16.43 -15.25 -16.19
CA ASP A 143 16.57 -16.38 -15.28
C ASP A 143 16.03 -16.07 -13.88
N GLY A 144 14.96 -16.76 -13.47
CA GLY A 144 14.30 -16.53 -12.18
C GLY A 144 15.23 -16.59 -10.97
N SER A 145 16.38 -17.29 -11.08
CA SER A 145 17.42 -17.35 -10.04
C SER A 145 18.19 -16.04 -9.82
N ASN A 146 18.02 -15.03 -10.70
CA ASN A 146 18.59 -13.69 -10.56
C ASN A 146 17.59 -12.68 -9.97
N ILE A 147 16.32 -13.07 -9.80
CA ILE A 147 15.28 -12.18 -9.26
C ILE A 147 15.18 -12.39 -7.75
N ALA A 148 15.30 -11.30 -6.99
CA ALA A 148 15.19 -11.30 -5.55
C ALA A 148 13.74 -11.20 -5.07
N ALA A 149 13.01 -10.23 -5.59
CA ALA A 149 11.66 -9.95 -5.12
C ALA A 149 10.79 -9.28 -6.18
N VAL A 150 9.47 -9.49 -6.02
CA VAL A 150 8.40 -8.73 -6.68
C VAL A 150 7.67 -7.93 -5.62
N ILE A 151 7.43 -6.63 -5.88
CA ILE A 151 6.63 -5.77 -5.01
C ILE A 151 5.40 -5.27 -5.74
N VAL A 152 4.23 -5.42 -5.12
CA VAL A 152 2.94 -4.92 -5.63
C VAL A 152 2.08 -4.39 -4.48
N GLU A 153 1.28 -3.37 -4.77
CA GLU A 153 0.14 -3.03 -3.92
C GLU A 153 -0.98 -4.05 -4.18
N PRO A 154 -1.61 -4.68 -3.16
CA PRO A 154 -2.77 -5.55 -3.38
C PRO A 154 -3.90 -4.83 -4.13
N VAL A 155 -4.16 -3.57 -3.78
CA VAL A 155 -4.96 -2.62 -4.56
C VAL A 155 -4.09 -1.39 -4.81
N ALA A 156 -3.79 -1.07 -6.07
CA ALA A 156 -2.99 0.11 -6.36
C ALA A 156 -3.79 1.38 -6.08
N GLY A 157 -3.45 2.07 -5.00
CA GLY A 157 -4.20 3.22 -4.52
C GLY A 157 -3.90 4.50 -5.29
N SER A 158 -2.65 4.94 -5.26
CA SER A 158 -2.22 6.27 -5.73
C SER A 158 -2.44 6.51 -7.23
N ALA A 159 -2.46 5.47 -8.03
CA ALA A 159 -2.65 5.54 -9.49
C ALA A 159 -4.14 5.57 -9.92
N GLY A 160 -5.07 5.71 -8.99
CA GLY A 160 -6.49 5.84 -9.29
C GLY A 160 -7.32 4.63 -8.88
N VAL A 161 -6.97 3.97 -7.78
CA VAL A 161 -7.65 2.80 -7.21
C VAL A 161 -7.84 1.70 -8.27
N ILE A 162 -6.85 0.86 -8.41
CA ILE A 162 -6.84 -0.23 -9.39
C ILE A 162 -6.86 -1.57 -8.63
N PRO A 163 -8.05 -2.17 -8.42
CA PRO A 163 -8.15 -3.51 -7.86
C PRO A 163 -7.55 -4.55 -8.81
N PRO A 164 -6.94 -5.62 -8.30
CA PRO A 164 -6.46 -6.71 -9.15
C PRO A 164 -7.64 -7.56 -9.64
N PRO A 165 -7.56 -8.20 -10.80
CA PRO A 165 -8.54 -9.21 -11.18
C PRO A 165 -8.43 -10.46 -10.30
N PRO A 166 -9.52 -11.21 -10.08
CA PRO A 166 -9.49 -12.46 -9.31
C PRO A 166 -8.43 -13.43 -9.83
N GLY A 167 -7.67 -14.03 -8.92
CA GLY A 167 -6.60 -14.98 -9.25
C GLY A 167 -5.25 -14.34 -9.60
N TYR A 168 -5.18 -12.99 -9.78
CA TYR A 168 -3.93 -12.32 -10.16
C TYR A 168 -2.86 -12.38 -9.06
N LEU A 169 -3.23 -12.09 -7.82
CA LEU A 169 -2.29 -12.12 -6.70
C LEU A 169 -1.89 -13.56 -6.34
N GLU A 170 -2.83 -14.49 -6.39
CA GLU A 170 -2.60 -15.92 -6.21
C GLU A 170 -1.60 -16.43 -7.26
N ARG A 171 -1.78 -16.04 -8.52
CA ARG A 171 -0.88 -16.44 -9.59
C ARG A 171 0.52 -15.85 -9.44
N LEU A 172 0.64 -14.59 -8.98
CA LEU A 172 1.96 -14.03 -8.64
C LEU A 172 2.63 -14.83 -7.52
N ARG A 173 1.87 -15.25 -6.48
CA ARG A 173 2.39 -16.08 -5.39
C ARG A 173 2.93 -17.42 -5.91
N GLU A 174 2.15 -18.11 -6.76
CA GLU A 174 2.56 -19.38 -7.37
C GLU A 174 3.86 -19.25 -8.17
N ILE A 175 3.99 -18.22 -8.99
CA ILE A 175 5.19 -17.97 -9.78
C ILE A 175 6.39 -17.65 -8.86
N CYS A 176 6.18 -16.84 -7.85
CA CYS A 176 7.21 -16.53 -6.86
C CYS A 176 7.70 -17.80 -6.15
N ASP A 177 6.79 -18.66 -5.70
CA ASP A 177 7.13 -19.94 -5.05
C ASP A 177 7.91 -20.86 -5.98
N LYS A 178 7.47 -20.98 -7.23
CA LYS A 178 8.13 -21.79 -8.26
C LYS A 178 9.59 -21.39 -8.49
N HIS A 179 9.88 -20.09 -8.48
CA HIS A 179 11.20 -19.56 -8.81
C HIS A 179 12.02 -19.15 -7.57
N GLY A 180 11.49 -19.30 -6.36
CA GLY A 180 12.15 -18.87 -5.13
C GLY A 180 12.30 -17.34 -5.00
N ILE A 181 11.37 -16.58 -5.56
CA ILE A 181 11.31 -15.11 -5.55
C ILE A 181 10.48 -14.68 -4.34
N LEU A 182 10.88 -13.64 -3.61
CA LEU A 182 10.07 -13.11 -2.54
C LEU A 182 8.94 -12.24 -3.08
N LEU A 183 7.72 -12.44 -2.57
CA LEU A 183 6.57 -11.57 -2.85
C LEU A 183 6.43 -10.54 -1.72
N ILE A 184 6.45 -9.27 -2.08
CA ILE A 184 6.26 -8.14 -1.16
C ILE A 184 4.90 -7.49 -1.46
N PHE A 185 4.03 -7.42 -0.45
CA PHE A 185 2.83 -6.61 -0.52
C PHE A 185 3.09 -5.23 0.09
N ASP A 186 2.93 -4.19 -0.71
CA ASP A 186 2.87 -2.83 -0.21
C ASP A 186 1.44 -2.55 0.28
N GLU A 187 1.27 -2.68 1.58
CA GLU A 187 -0.01 -2.46 2.26
C GLU A 187 -0.06 -1.12 3.03
N VAL A 188 0.74 -0.16 2.61
CA VAL A 188 0.72 1.19 3.21
C VAL A 188 -0.68 1.83 3.16
N ILE A 189 -1.51 1.45 2.17
CA ILE A 189 -2.90 1.90 2.06
C ILE A 189 -3.88 0.82 2.51
N THR A 190 -3.69 -0.43 2.12
CA THR A 190 -4.69 -1.50 2.29
C THR A 190 -4.75 -2.08 3.69
N ALA A 191 -3.68 -1.97 4.49
CA ALA A 191 -3.67 -2.45 5.87
C ALA A 191 -4.58 -1.62 6.80
N PHE A 192 -4.83 -2.19 7.96
CA PHE A 192 -5.57 -1.60 9.09
C PHE A 192 -6.99 -1.16 8.74
N GLY A 193 -7.76 -2.05 8.11
CA GLY A 193 -9.19 -1.90 7.92
C GLY A 193 -9.63 -1.26 6.59
N ARG A 194 -8.73 -0.69 5.79
CA ARG A 194 -9.10 0.03 4.55
C ARG A 194 -9.92 -0.78 3.56
N ILE A 195 -9.73 -2.09 3.55
CA ILE A 195 -10.50 -3.04 2.74
C ILE A 195 -11.23 -4.08 3.60
N GLY A 196 -11.69 -3.67 4.79
CA GLY A 196 -12.51 -4.47 5.70
C GLY A 196 -11.76 -5.56 6.48
N HIS A 197 -10.43 -5.61 6.40
CA HIS A 197 -9.59 -6.60 7.07
C HIS A 197 -8.33 -5.95 7.67
N PRO A 198 -7.68 -6.58 8.66
CA PRO A 198 -6.41 -6.07 9.21
C PRO A 198 -5.35 -5.83 8.13
N PHE A 199 -5.21 -6.75 7.19
CA PHE A 199 -4.32 -6.65 6.03
C PHE A 199 -5.03 -7.11 4.76
N GLY A 200 -4.62 -6.58 3.63
CA GLY A 200 -5.08 -7.01 2.31
C GLY A 200 -4.74 -8.48 2.04
N ALA A 201 -3.63 -8.98 2.58
CA ALA A 201 -3.27 -10.39 2.54
C ALA A 201 -4.41 -11.31 3.03
N HIS A 202 -5.15 -10.92 4.08
CA HIS A 202 -6.33 -11.67 4.55
C HIS A 202 -7.50 -11.57 3.56
N ARG A 203 -7.78 -10.37 3.05
CA ARG A 203 -8.90 -10.14 2.12
C ARG A 203 -8.76 -10.94 0.84
N PHE A 204 -7.53 -11.08 0.33
CA PHE A 204 -7.21 -11.82 -0.89
C PHE A 204 -6.83 -13.28 -0.63
N ASN A 205 -6.71 -13.69 0.63
CA ASN A 205 -6.22 -15.02 1.02
C ASN A 205 -4.88 -15.38 0.35
N VAL A 206 -3.97 -14.41 0.26
CA VAL A 206 -2.62 -14.57 -0.29
C VAL A 206 -1.62 -14.05 0.72
N THR A 207 -0.77 -14.91 1.26
CA THR A 207 0.27 -14.51 2.22
C THR A 207 1.56 -14.19 1.47
N PRO A 208 2.02 -12.93 1.46
CA PRO A 208 3.31 -12.55 0.91
C PRO A 208 4.45 -12.97 1.85
N ASP A 209 5.69 -12.74 1.43
CA ASP A 209 6.87 -12.98 2.27
C ASP A 209 7.19 -11.76 3.14
N ILE A 210 6.88 -10.56 2.63
CA ILE A 210 7.11 -9.29 3.31
C ILE A 210 5.88 -8.40 3.09
N ILE A 211 5.50 -7.63 4.13
CA ILE A 211 4.47 -6.59 4.05
C ILE A 211 5.08 -5.26 4.48
N THR A 212 4.86 -4.20 3.70
CA THR A 212 5.14 -2.82 4.14
C THR A 212 3.86 -2.14 4.58
N SER A 213 3.92 -1.38 5.66
CA SER A 213 2.78 -0.63 6.18
C SER A 213 3.18 0.75 6.72
N ALA A 214 2.18 1.61 6.87
CA ALA A 214 2.28 2.93 7.51
C ALA A 214 0.86 3.45 7.82
N LYS A 215 0.58 4.70 7.57
CA LYS A 215 -0.74 5.40 7.63
C LYS A 215 -1.65 4.91 8.76
N GLY A 216 -2.43 3.84 8.52
CA GLY A 216 -3.36 3.25 9.48
C GLY A 216 -2.69 2.72 10.76
N LEU A 217 -1.39 2.46 10.76
CA LEU A 217 -0.65 2.02 11.96
C LEU A 217 -0.77 3.02 13.12
N THR A 218 -0.82 4.32 12.83
CA THR A 218 -0.96 5.39 13.82
C THR A 218 -2.08 6.39 13.48
N THR A 219 -2.89 6.10 12.45
CA THR A 219 -3.89 7.03 11.89
C THR A 219 -3.35 8.43 11.54
N GLY A 220 -2.05 8.55 11.35
CA GLY A 220 -1.38 9.82 11.02
C GLY A 220 -1.13 10.74 12.21
N VAL A 221 -1.45 10.34 13.46
CA VAL A 221 -1.22 11.17 14.66
C VAL A 221 0.27 11.41 14.87
N ILE A 222 1.09 10.38 14.70
CA ILE A 222 2.56 10.47 14.70
C ILE A 222 3.08 9.68 13.48
N PRO A 223 4.01 10.22 12.68
CA PRO A 223 4.60 9.50 11.57
C PRO A 223 5.25 8.18 12.01
N MET A 224 4.83 7.08 11.40
CA MET A 224 5.39 5.75 11.62
C MET A 224 5.08 4.82 10.45
N GLY A 225 5.93 3.83 10.26
CA GLY A 225 5.72 2.70 9.37
C GLY A 225 6.29 1.42 9.95
N ALA A 226 6.02 0.31 9.31
CA ALA A 226 6.56 -0.99 9.67
C ALA A 226 6.74 -1.89 8.44
N VAL A 227 7.69 -2.80 8.56
CA VAL A 227 7.90 -3.92 7.63
C VAL A 227 7.68 -5.20 8.41
N PHE A 228 6.75 -6.02 7.98
CA PHE A 228 6.49 -7.35 8.54
C PHE A 228 7.16 -8.39 7.66
N VAL A 229 7.77 -9.39 8.27
CA VAL A 229 8.47 -10.46 7.55
C VAL A 229 8.05 -11.82 8.06
N ARG A 230 8.07 -12.82 7.16
CA ARG A 230 7.91 -14.22 7.55
C ARG A 230 9.05 -14.68 8.47
N ASP A 231 8.74 -15.57 9.41
CA ASP A 231 9.68 -16.10 10.38
C ASP A 231 10.93 -16.68 9.72
N GLY A 232 10.80 -17.42 8.62
CA GLY A 232 11.93 -17.96 7.88
C GLY A 232 12.86 -16.90 7.25
N ILE A 233 12.38 -15.68 7.02
CA ILE A 233 13.23 -14.56 6.59
C ILE A 233 14.05 -14.06 7.78
N TYR A 234 13.41 -13.84 8.92
CA TYR A 234 14.09 -13.45 10.16
C TYR A 234 15.16 -14.49 10.53
N ASP A 235 14.80 -15.77 10.58
CA ASP A 235 15.71 -16.86 10.96
C ASP A 235 16.94 -16.93 10.05
N ALA A 236 16.82 -16.60 8.77
CA ALA A 236 17.95 -16.61 7.85
C ALA A 236 19.04 -15.60 8.24
N PHE A 237 18.67 -14.49 8.87
CA PHE A 237 19.63 -13.49 9.38
C PHE A 237 20.26 -13.91 10.71
N MET A 238 19.61 -14.76 11.50
CA MET A 238 20.05 -15.13 12.84
C MET A 238 21.17 -16.19 12.86
N ASN A 239 21.64 -16.63 11.70
CA ASN A 239 22.70 -17.63 11.57
C ASN A 239 24.13 -17.05 11.54
N GLY A 240 24.29 -15.77 11.80
CA GLY A 240 25.60 -15.10 11.87
C GLY A 240 26.32 -15.30 13.20
N PRO A 241 27.58 -14.83 13.33
CA PRO A 241 28.31 -14.87 14.60
C PRO A 241 27.63 -13.95 15.65
N ASP A 242 27.53 -14.41 16.90
CA ASP A 242 26.86 -13.75 18.03
C ASP A 242 27.31 -12.30 18.30
N HIS A 243 28.50 -11.92 17.85
CA HIS A 243 29.05 -10.58 18.05
C HIS A 243 28.78 -9.62 16.89
N MET A 244 28.13 -10.07 15.83
CA MET A 244 27.80 -9.25 14.65
C MET A 244 26.31 -8.88 14.67
N ILE A 245 26.01 -7.68 14.17
CA ILE A 245 24.63 -7.24 13.96
C ILE A 245 24.10 -7.98 12.74
N GLU A 246 22.95 -8.63 12.88
CA GLU A 246 22.31 -9.51 11.90
C GLU A 246 21.99 -8.79 10.57
N ILE A 247 21.48 -7.55 10.67
CA ILE A 247 21.28 -6.64 9.56
C ILE A 247 21.72 -5.23 9.95
N PHE A 248 22.79 -4.72 9.33
CA PHE A 248 23.29 -3.38 9.61
C PHE A 248 22.43 -2.31 8.91
N HIS A 249 21.20 -2.14 9.40
CA HIS A 249 20.23 -1.19 8.89
C HIS A 249 19.25 -0.78 9.98
N GLY A 250 18.99 0.52 10.11
CA GLY A 250 18.02 1.09 11.03
C GLY A 250 18.02 2.62 10.92
N TYR A 251 16.90 3.22 11.26
CA TYR A 251 16.77 4.68 11.34
C TYR A 251 16.89 5.14 12.78
N THR A 252 17.41 6.34 12.99
CA THR A 252 17.54 6.95 14.34
C THR A 252 16.22 6.93 15.12
N TYR A 253 15.09 7.06 14.41
CA TYR A 253 13.76 7.11 15.02
C TYR A 253 12.93 5.82 14.80
N SER A 254 13.53 4.71 14.34
CA SER A 254 12.85 3.42 14.32
C SER A 254 12.34 3.06 15.70
N GLY A 255 11.06 2.71 15.83
CA GLY A 255 10.46 2.35 17.12
C GLY A 255 10.41 3.50 18.13
N HIS A 256 10.36 4.77 17.69
CA HIS A 256 10.26 5.95 18.55
C HIS A 256 9.15 5.79 19.60
N ALA A 257 9.48 5.98 20.87
CA ALA A 257 8.58 5.67 22.01
C ALA A 257 7.19 6.34 21.89
N VAL A 258 7.15 7.61 21.46
CA VAL A 258 5.89 8.35 21.30
C VAL A 258 5.10 7.85 20.09
N ALA A 259 5.77 7.52 18.99
CA ALA A 259 5.10 6.95 17.80
C ALA A 259 4.55 5.55 18.11
N ALA A 260 5.33 4.71 18.78
CA ALA A 260 4.90 3.40 19.21
C ALA A 260 3.70 3.48 20.19
N ALA A 261 3.70 4.42 21.14
CA ALA A 261 2.55 4.65 22.01
C ALA A 261 1.30 5.10 21.25
N ALA A 262 1.45 5.90 20.18
CA ALA A 262 0.34 6.25 19.29
C ALA A 262 -0.20 5.01 18.57
N GLY A 263 0.69 4.17 18.02
CA GLY A 263 0.32 2.91 17.37
C GLY A 263 -0.42 1.95 18.32
N VAL A 264 0.10 1.75 19.53
CA VAL A 264 -0.58 0.93 20.57
C VAL A 264 -1.99 1.45 20.86
N ALA A 265 -2.15 2.77 21.01
CA ALA A 265 -3.47 3.36 21.23
C ALA A 265 -4.39 3.19 20.01
N THR A 266 -3.86 3.39 18.80
CA THR A 266 -4.62 3.18 17.55
C THR A 266 -5.14 1.74 17.43
N LEU A 267 -4.27 0.75 17.66
CA LEU A 267 -4.68 -0.67 17.61
C LEU A 267 -5.70 -0.99 18.72
N GLY A 268 -5.60 -0.33 19.88
CA GLY A 268 -6.58 -0.44 20.95
C GLY A 268 -7.96 0.07 20.53
N VAL A 269 -8.02 1.23 19.89
CA VAL A 269 -9.28 1.80 19.35
C VAL A 269 -9.88 0.89 18.28
N TYR A 270 -9.07 0.36 17.37
CA TYR A 270 -9.56 -0.59 16.36
C TYR A 270 -10.24 -1.81 16.96
N GLU A 271 -9.65 -2.37 18.03
CA GLU A 271 -10.19 -3.51 18.75
C GLU A 271 -11.46 -3.13 19.56
N GLU A 272 -11.40 -2.04 20.33
CA GLU A 272 -12.48 -1.59 21.21
C GLU A 272 -13.74 -1.18 20.43
N GLU A 273 -13.55 -0.53 19.29
CA GLU A 273 -14.65 -0.04 18.44
C GLU A 273 -15.07 -1.02 17.35
N GLY A 274 -14.35 -2.12 17.12
CA GLY A 274 -14.61 -3.03 16.00
C GLY A 274 -14.47 -2.34 14.65
N THR A 275 -13.43 -1.51 14.48
CA THR A 275 -13.29 -0.62 13.33
C THR A 275 -13.18 -1.37 12.00
N PHE A 276 -12.62 -2.58 11.98
CA PHE A 276 -12.49 -3.36 10.75
C PHE A 276 -13.84 -3.87 10.27
N GLU A 277 -14.67 -4.33 11.20
CA GLU A 277 -16.04 -4.77 10.95
C GLU A 277 -16.92 -3.60 10.50
N GLN A 278 -16.78 -2.42 11.11
CA GLN A 278 -17.48 -1.21 10.69
C GLN A 278 -17.10 -0.83 9.25
N SER A 279 -15.81 -0.83 8.95
CA SER A 279 -15.31 -0.56 7.60
C SER A 279 -15.86 -1.55 6.56
N ALA A 280 -15.91 -2.84 6.90
CA ALA A 280 -16.50 -3.87 6.03
C ALA A 280 -18.00 -3.65 5.81
N ALA A 281 -18.73 -3.25 6.85
CA ALA A 281 -20.17 -2.98 6.76
C ALA A 281 -20.50 -1.76 5.89
N LEU A 282 -19.60 -0.78 5.81
CA LEU A 282 -19.75 0.42 4.99
C LEU A 282 -19.48 0.18 3.50
N GLU A 283 -18.82 -0.92 3.13
CA GLU A 283 -18.34 -1.17 1.75
C GLU A 283 -19.49 -1.07 0.73
N GLN A 284 -20.63 -1.70 0.98
CA GLN A 284 -21.75 -1.70 0.04
C GLN A 284 -22.35 -0.31 -0.14
N HIS A 285 -22.55 0.44 0.94
CA HIS A 285 -23.07 1.79 0.88
C HIS A 285 -22.12 2.72 0.10
N PHE A 286 -20.81 2.63 0.38
CA PHE A 286 -19.79 3.37 -0.34
C PHE A 286 -19.73 3.01 -1.84
N GLU A 287 -19.85 1.73 -2.18
CA GLU A 287 -19.91 1.27 -3.57
C GLU A 287 -21.11 1.87 -4.30
N ASP A 288 -22.30 1.85 -3.68
CA ASP A 288 -23.52 2.39 -4.30
C ASP A 288 -23.41 3.90 -4.53
N LEU A 289 -22.87 4.64 -3.57
CA LEU A 289 -22.61 6.08 -3.72
C LEU A 289 -21.62 6.38 -4.83
N LEU A 290 -20.52 5.63 -4.93
CA LEU A 290 -19.54 5.77 -6.01
C LEU A 290 -20.17 5.49 -7.38
N HIS A 291 -20.87 4.37 -7.50
CA HIS A 291 -21.46 3.98 -8.77
C HIS A 291 -22.67 4.82 -9.19
N SER A 292 -23.19 5.69 -8.30
CA SER A 292 -24.17 6.72 -8.69
C SER A 292 -23.61 7.73 -9.68
N PHE A 293 -22.27 7.88 -9.76
CA PHE A 293 -21.65 8.77 -10.75
C PHE A 293 -21.57 8.18 -12.16
N ALA A 294 -21.89 6.91 -12.35
CA ALA A 294 -21.74 6.23 -13.65
C ALA A 294 -22.62 6.81 -14.75
N ASP A 295 -23.71 7.50 -14.41
CA ASP A 295 -24.61 8.15 -15.36
C ASP A 295 -24.16 9.58 -15.76
N HIS A 296 -23.12 10.12 -15.10
CA HIS A 296 -22.65 11.47 -15.35
C HIS A 296 -21.91 11.56 -16.70
N PRO A 297 -22.20 12.53 -17.58
CA PRO A 297 -21.71 12.57 -18.96
C PRO A 297 -20.18 12.65 -19.10
N HIS A 298 -19.49 13.11 -18.08
CA HIS A 298 -18.03 13.17 -18.09
C HIS A 298 -17.37 11.91 -17.54
N VAL A 299 -18.09 10.99 -16.91
CA VAL A 299 -17.53 9.80 -16.28
C VAL A 299 -17.34 8.68 -17.30
N ILE A 300 -16.14 8.15 -17.37
CA ILE A 300 -15.75 7.07 -18.28
C ILE A 300 -15.49 5.75 -17.54
N ASP A 301 -15.25 5.82 -16.22
CA ASP A 301 -15.10 4.63 -15.37
C ASP A 301 -15.35 4.96 -13.90
N VAL A 302 -15.83 3.97 -13.15
CA VAL A 302 -15.97 3.98 -11.68
C VAL A 302 -15.44 2.66 -11.16
N ARG A 303 -14.56 2.73 -10.15
CA ARG A 303 -13.89 1.56 -9.55
C ARG A 303 -13.90 1.65 -8.04
N ASN A 304 -14.07 0.52 -7.37
CA ASN A 304 -13.98 0.45 -5.91
C ASN A 304 -13.48 -0.90 -5.44
N PHE A 305 -12.93 -0.93 -4.24
CA PHE A 305 -12.68 -2.13 -3.45
C PHE A 305 -12.49 -1.77 -1.97
N GLY A 306 -13.29 -2.35 -1.08
CA GLY A 306 -13.37 -1.88 0.30
C GLY A 306 -13.77 -0.39 0.34
N LEU A 307 -13.18 0.38 1.22
CA LEU A 307 -13.36 1.83 1.29
C LEU A 307 -12.29 2.60 0.47
N LEU A 308 -11.97 2.09 -0.71
CA LEU A 308 -11.17 2.76 -1.75
C LEU A 308 -12.00 2.87 -3.01
N GLY A 309 -12.09 4.06 -3.59
CA GLY A 309 -12.86 4.27 -4.81
C GLY A 309 -12.27 5.34 -5.70
N ALA A 310 -12.62 5.27 -6.99
CA ALA A 310 -12.23 6.24 -7.98
C ALA A 310 -13.35 6.49 -8.99
N VAL A 311 -13.53 7.75 -9.35
CA VAL A 311 -14.37 8.21 -10.47
C VAL A 311 -13.43 8.80 -11.50
N GLU A 312 -13.34 8.18 -12.65
CA GLU A 312 -12.48 8.63 -13.75
C GLU A 312 -13.30 9.39 -14.78
N MET A 313 -12.89 10.61 -15.08
CA MET A 313 -13.54 11.47 -16.04
C MET A 313 -12.77 11.51 -17.36
N ALA A 314 -13.48 11.68 -18.46
CA ALA A 314 -12.88 11.97 -19.75
C ALA A 314 -12.04 13.26 -19.67
N PRO A 315 -10.80 13.27 -20.17
CA PRO A 315 -9.98 14.46 -20.17
C PRO A 315 -10.59 15.55 -21.08
N ARG A 316 -10.34 16.82 -20.75
CA ARG A 316 -10.61 17.91 -21.69
C ARG A 316 -9.65 17.83 -22.87
N GLU A 317 -10.16 18.09 -24.07
CA GLU A 317 -9.34 18.11 -25.28
C GLU A 317 -8.17 19.10 -25.12
N GLY A 318 -6.96 18.63 -25.39
CA GLY A 318 -5.72 19.42 -25.27
C GLY A 318 -5.28 19.77 -23.83
N SER A 319 -6.06 19.36 -22.79
CA SER A 319 -5.76 19.69 -21.40
C SER A 319 -6.04 18.54 -20.42
N PRO A 320 -5.37 17.40 -20.56
CA PRO A 320 -5.52 16.29 -19.62
C PRO A 320 -5.20 16.71 -18.18
N GLY A 321 -6.05 16.28 -17.23
CA GLY A 321 -5.92 16.62 -15.80
C GLY A 321 -6.62 17.93 -15.40
N ALA A 322 -7.07 18.74 -16.36
CA ALA A 322 -7.71 20.03 -16.07
C ALA A 322 -9.07 19.86 -15.38
N ARG A 323 -9.87 18.86 -15.81
CA ARG A 323 -11.18 18.60 -15.22
C ARG A 323 -11.07 18.11 -13.78
N GLY A 324 -10.17 17.18 -13.51
CA GLY A 324 -9.90 16.70 -12.16
C GLY A 324 -9.35 17.80 -11.23
N ALA A 325 -8.46 18.66 -11.74
CA ALA A 325 -7.94 19.78 -10.97
C ALA A 325 -9.01 20.81 -10.63
N GLU A 326 -9.94 21.08 -11.55
CA GLU A 326 -11.08 21.98 -11.30
C GLU A 326 -12.03 21.35 -10.27
N ALA A 327 -12.41 20.08 -10.45
CA ALA A 327 -13.26 19.38 -9.50
C ALA A 327 -12.68 19.39 -8.08
N HIS A 328 -11.39 19.07 -7.93
CA HIS A 328 -10.69 19.14 -6.65
C HIS A 328 -10.80 20.52 -6.00
N LYS A 329 -10.55 21.60 -6.75
CA LYS A 329 -10.62 22.96 -6.22
C LYS A 329 -12.02 23.35 -5.80
N LYS A 330 -13.03 23.06 -6.62
CA LYS A 330 -14.44 23.37 -6.33
C LYS A 330 -14.95 22.56 -5.13
N CYS A 331 -14.62 21.27 -5.04
CA CYS A 331 -14.94 20.47 -3.84
C CYS A 331 -14.40 21.12 -2.57
N PHE A 332 -13.13 21.57 -2.61
CA PHE A 332 -12.50 22.18 -1.44
C PHE A 332 -13.07 23.56 -1.09
N TRP A 333 -13.18 24.47 -2.07
CA TRP A 333 -13.52 25.85 -1.78
C TRP A 333 -15.03 26.14 -1.73
N ASP A 334 -15.83 25.41 -2.53
CA ASP A 334 -17.25 25.69 -2.64
C ASP A 334 -18.09 24.77 -1.74
N GLU A 335 -17.63 23.51 -1.54
CA GLU A 335 -18.35 22.49 -0.76
C GLU A 335 -17.66 22.09 0.56
N ASN A 336 -16.48 22.61 0.86
CA ASN A 336 -15.66 22.25 2.05
C ASN A 336 -15.32 20.75 2.14
N ILE A 337 -15.15 20.08 1.00
CA ILE A 337 -14.82 18.65 0.93
C ILE A 337 -13.44 18.45 0.32
N VAL A 338 -12.63 17.62 0.97
CA VAL A 338 -11.32 17.22 0.45
C VAL A 338 -11.45 15.94 -0.37
N VAL A 339 -11.37 16.07 -1.70
CA VAL A 339 -11.29 14.96 -2.64
C VAL A 339 -9.95 15.00 -3.35
N ARG A 340 -9.22 13.89 -3.38
CA ARG A 340 -7.95 13.85 -4.12
C ARG A 340 -8.23 13.72 -5.62
N ALA A 341 -7.49 14.48 -6.44
CA ALA A 341 -7.47 14.29 -7.88
C ALA A 341 -6.09 13.81 -8.34
N GLY A 342 -6.08 12.79 -9.21
CA GLY A 342 -4.91 12.33 -9.95
C GLY A 342 -5.20 12.38 -11.44
N MET A 343 -4.68 13.40 -12.14
CA MET A 343 -5.14 13.75 -13.49
C MET A 343 -6.66 14.02 -13.46
N ASP A 344 -7.46 13.35 -14.29
CA ASP A 344 -8.92 13.49 -14.34
C ASP A 344 -9.64 12.40 -13.50
N THR A 345 -8.94 11.75 -12.56
CA THR A 345 -9.51 10.74 -11.66
C THR A 345 -9.66 11.30 -10.25
N LEU A 346 -10.90 11.38 -9.75
CA LEU A 346 -11.19 11.67 -8.35
C LEU A 346 -11.07 10.39 -7.54
N GLN A 347 -10.38 10.46 -6.39
CA GLN A 347 -10.10 9.31 -5.52
C GLN A 347 -10.73 9.53 -4.15
N PHE A 348 -11.42 8.52 -3.68
CA PHE A 348 -12.20 8.52 -2.44
C PHE A 348 -11.66 7.47 -1.47
N SER A 349 -11.49 7.88 -0.22
CA SER A 349 -11.10 7.00 0.88
C SER A 349 -11.66 7.56 2.19
N PRO A 350 -12.96 7.35 2.48
CA PRO A 350 -13.62 7.88 3.67
C PRO A 350 -13.00 7.33 4.94
N PHE A 351 -13.35 7.88 6.10
CA PHE A 351 -12.95 7.32 7.39
C PHE A 351 -13.52 5.90 7.54
N LEU A 352 -12.81 5.04 8.27
CA LEU A 352 -13.20 3.63 8.45
C LEU A 352 -14.50 3.48 9.24
N ASN A 353 -14.84 4.47 10.04
CA ASN A 353 -16.03 4.57 10.90
C ASN A 353 -16.92 5.76 10.49
N SER A 354 -16.94 6.12 9.19
CA SER A 354 -17.80 7.19 8.69
C SER A 354 -19.28 6.91 9.00
N ASP A 355 -20.00 7.95 9.37
CA ASP A 355 -21.45 7.90 9.40
C ASP A 355 -22.00 7.82 7.96
N PRO A 356 -22.93 6.86 7.67
CA PRO A 356 -23.47 6.70 6.31
C PRO A 356 -24.18 7.93 5.77
N ASP A 357 -24.88 8.70 6.60
CA ASP A 357 -25.60 9.91 6.17
C ASP A 357 -24.60 11.05 5.83
N GLU A 358 -23.55 11.21 6.64
CA GLU A 358 -22.47 12.19 6.35
C GLU A 358 -21.71 11.80 5.06
N MET A 359 -21.49 10.49 4.86
CA MET A 359 -20.89 9.98 3.62
C MET A 359 -21.79 10.33 2.42
N THR A 360 -23.08 10.08 2.50
CA THR A 360 -24.06 10.41 1.45
C THR A 360 -24.05 11.90 1.13
N GLN A 361 -24.12 12.78 2.14
CA GLN A 361 -24.04 14.23 1.96
C GLN A 361 -22.75 14.67 1.26
N SER A 362 -21.62 14.03 1.59
CA SER A 362 -20.34 14.30 0.96
C SER A 362 -20.34 13.93 -0.53
N PHE A 363 -20.94 12.81 -0.89
CA PHE A 363 -21.06 12.38 -2.29
C PHE A 363 -22.03 13.28 -3.09
N GLU A 364 -23.14 13.71 -2.49
CA GLU A 364 -24.04 14.69 -3.09
C GLU A 364 -23.35 16.03 -3.36
N ALA A 365 -22.51 16.50 -2.46
CA ALA A 365 -21.71 17.70 -2.66
C ALA A 365 -20.71 17.55 -3.82
N VAL A 366 -20.02 16.41 -3.91
CA VAL A 366 -19.16 16.11 -5.07
C VAL A 366 -19.98 16.09 -6.36
N ARG A 367 -21.19 15.52 -6.35
CA ARG A 367 -22.10 15.49 -7.51
C ARG A 367 -22.45 16.90 -7.98
N ARG A 368 -22.85 17.81 -7.06
CA ARG A 368 -23.11 19.22 -7.40
C ARG A 368 -21.91 19.88 -8.08
N VAL A 369 -20.70 19.61 -7.59
CA VAL A 369 -19.48 20.11 -8.25
C VAL A 369 -19.34 19.55 -9.66
N MET A 370 -19.48 18.24 -9.82
CA MET A 370 -19.33 17.58 -11.13
C MET A 370 -20.34 18.12 -12.15
N ASP A 371 -21.58 18.40 -11.74
CA ASP A 371 -22.63 18.97 -12.59
C ASP A 371 -22.29 20.40 -13.09
N THR A 372 -21.28 21.06 -12.51
CA THR A 372 -20.79 22.40 -12.95
C THR A 372 -19.53 22.32 -13.81
N LEU A 373 -18.98 21.15 -14.07
CA LEU A 373 -17.77 20.99 -14.88
C LEU A 373 -18.11 21.06 -16.38
N GLU A 374 -17.21 21.70 -17.14
CA GLU A 374 -17.27 21.71 -18.60
C GLU A 374 -16.49 20.57 -19.25
#